data_a8b317862ecfdc82890e04304e0d3419
#
_entry.id   a8b317862ecfdc82890e04304e0d3419
#
_cell.length_a   1.000
_cell.length_b   1.000
_cell.length_c   1.000
_cell.angle_alpha   90.00
_cell.angle_beta   90.00
_cell.angle_gamma   90.00
#
_symmetry.space_group_name_H-M   'P 1'
#
loop_
_entity.id
_entity.type
_entity.pdbx_description
1 polymer ?
#
loop_
_entity_poly.entity_id
_entity_poly.type
_entity_poly.pdbx_seq_one_letter_code
_entity_poly.pdbx_strand_id
1 'polypeptide(L)'
;MTYPDIRPFQAHYLKAPRNFQPIEKQMVENHLVCLEIGAGKGKHACLFASNHPNHQLIAVERTAEKYQAMQKSQREAELENLTTIHADAIPWVVHALYPAQLQQIFLLYPNPEPHNSTQRWLNMPFFEYLLSRLQVGGTITLASNIAEYIAEAVEQLEQVWKLPFEVQTIPQ
;
A
#
# COMPACT_ATOMS: atom_id res chain seq x y z
N MET A 1 -18.90 -3.95 5.84
CA MET A 1 -19.33 -3.16 4.66
C MET A 1 -19.33 -4.07 3.44
N THR A 2 -20.39 -4.08 2.67
CA THR A 2 -20.50 -4.90 1.45
C THR A 2 -20.55 -3.99 0.22
N TYR A 3 -19.85 -4.40 -0.82
CA TYR A 3 -19.82 -3.69 -2.11
C TYR A 3 -20.43 -4.62 -3.16
N PRO A 4 -21.73 -4.53 -3.40
CA PRO A 4 -22.45 -5.50 -4.22
C PRO A 4 -21.96 -5.60 -5.67
N ASP A 5 -21.35 -4.54 -6.18
CA ASP A 5 -20.87 -4.49 -7.56
C ASP A 5 -19.45 -5.06 -7.71
N ILE A 6 -18.84 -5.54 -6.62
CA ILE A 6 -17.52 -6.14 -6.66
C ILE A 6 -17.57 -7.54 -6.06
N ARG A 7 -16.92 -8.49 -6.75
CA ARG A 7 -16.78 -9.85 -6.24
C ARG A 7 -16.06 -9.82 -4.90
N PRO A 8 -16.57 -10.52 -3.87
CA PRO A 8 -15.91 -10.56 -2.57
C PRO A 8 -14.47 -11.07 -2.67
N PHE A 9 -13.57 -10.44 -1.92
CA PHE A 9 -12.19 -10.89 -1.82
C PHE A 9 -12.11 -12.12 -0.91
N GLN A 10 -11.46 -13.17 -1.42
CA GLN A 10 -11.39 -14.46 -0.71
C GLN A 10 -9.99 -14.68 -0.13
N ALA A 11 -9.70 -13.99 0.97
CA ALA A 11 -8.39 -14.01 1.63
C ALA A 11 -7.94 -15.42 2.02
N HIS A 12 -8.87 -16.26 2.43
CA HIS A 12 -8.55 -17.62 2.94
C HIS A 12 -7.95 -18.56 1.89
N TYR A 13 -8.06 -18.24 0.59
CA TYR A 13 -7.41 -19.02 -0.47
C TYR A 13 -5.95 -18.64 -0.70
N LEU A 14 -5.49 -17.53 -0.14
CA LEU A 14 -4.13 -17.07 -0.36
C LEU A 14 -3.16 -17.73 0.63
N LYS A 15 -2.10 -18.31 0.08
CA LYS A 15 -0.99 -18.82 0.90
C LYS A 15 -0.05 -17.67 1.26
N ALA A 16 0.63 -17.81 2.40
CA ALA A 16 1.67 -16.87 2.77
C ALA A 16 2.76 -16.81 1.69
N PRO A 17 3.38 -15.65 1.48
CA PRO A 17 4.51 -15.53 0.55
C PRO A 17 5.63 -16.51 0.92
N ARG A 18 6.36 -16.98 -0.11
CA ARG A 18 7.60 -17.73 0.12
C ARG A 18 8.56 -16.84 0.90
N ASN A 19 9.24 -17.40 1.90
CA ASN A 19 10.11 -16.65 2.82
C ASN A 19 9.35 -15.50 3.50
N PHE A 20 8.17 -15.78 4.02
CA PHE A 20 7.31 -14.80 4.66
C PHE A 20 8.03 -14.04 5.77
N GLN A 21 8.00 -12.71 5.67
CA GLN A 21 8.58 -11.79 6.64
C GLN A 21 7.47 -11.19 7.49
N PRO A 22 7.19 -11.71 8.70
CA PRO A 22 6.19 -11.12 9.58
C PRO A 22 6.68 -9.77 10.12
N ILE A 23 5.74 -8.95 10.59
CA ILE A 23 6.09 -7.72 11.29
C ILE A 23 6.36 -8.07 12.75
N GLU A 24 7.49 -7.59 13.25
CA GLU A 24 7.80 -7.72 14.68
C GLU A 24 6.89 -6.77 15.48
N LYS A 25 6.29 -7.30 16.55
CA LYS A 25 5.37 -6.54 17.39
C LYS A 25 5.97 -5.23 17.89
N GLN A 26 7.25 -5.26 18.24
CA GLN A 26 7.97 -4.09 18.74
C GLN A 26 8.07 -2.94 17.73
N MET A 27 8.08 -3.27 16.43
CA MET A 27 8.16 -2.26 15.38
C MET A 27 6.89 -1.42 15.25
N VAL A 28 5.77 -1.95 15.70
CA VAL A 28 4.47 -1.29 15.55
C VAL A 28 3.89 -0.80 16.87
N GLU A 29 4.44 -1.23 17.98
CA GLU A 29 4.01 -0.76 19.30
C GLU A 29 4.32 0.72 19.46
N ASN A 30 3.31 1.49 19.87
CA ASN A 30 3.43 2.94 20.14
C ASN A 30 3.79 3.80 18.91
N HIS A 31 3.62 3.26 17.69
CA HIS A 31 3.84 4.00 16.45
C HIS A 31 2.54 4.10 15.64
N LEU A 32 2.46 5.15 14.83
CA LEU A 32 1.47 5.24 13.77
C LEU A 32 1.98 4.40 12.59
N VAL A 33 1.26 3.35 12.23
CA VAL A 33 1.72 2.40 11.23
C VAL A 33 1.19 2.78 9.85
N CYS A 34 2.09 2.86 8.88
CA CYS A 34 1.77 3.16 7.49
C CYS A 34 2.30 2.07 6.57
N LEU A 35 1.67 1.90 5.41
CA LEU A 35 2.05 0.90 4.42
C LEU A 35 2.25 1.57 3.06
N GLU A 36 3.36 1.26 2.40
CA GLU A 36 3.56 1.60 0.98
C GLU A 36 3.67 0.32 0.17
N ILE A 37 2.80 0.19 -0.84
CA ILE A 37 2.79 -0.96 -1.73
C ILE A 37 3.47 -0.59 -3.04
N GLY A 38 4.44 -1.41 -3.48
CA GLY A 38 5.21 -1.14 -4.67
C GLY A 38 6.22 -0.03 -4.45
N ALA A 39 6.98 -0.10 -3.37
CA ALA A 39 7.87 0.97 -2.93
C ALA A 39 9.07 1.21 -3.86
N GLY A 40 9.33 0.31 -4.81
CA GLY A 40 10.42 0.45 -5.75
C GLY A 40 11.77 0.48 -5.06
N LYS A 41 12.60 1.46 -5.43
CA LYS A 41 13.93 1.65 -4.81
C LYS A 41 13.88 2.40 -3.48
N GLY A 42 12.66 2.73 -3.00
CA GLY A 42 12.46 3.31 -1.69
C GLY A 42 12.61 4.82 -1.60
N LYS A 43 12.54 5.54 -2.72
CA LYS A 43 12.70 7.01 -2.73
C LYS A 43 11.69 7.69 -1.80
N HIS A 44 10.40 7.40 -1.99
CA HIS A 44 9.35 7.96 -1.14
C HIS A 44 9.43 7.39 0.28
N ALA A 45 9.64 6.07 0.41
CA ALA A 45 9.66 5.41 1.70
C ALA A 45 10.74 5.99 2.62
N CYS A 46 11.94 6.19 2.11
CA CYS A 46 13.03 6.78 2.88
C CYS A 46 12.75 8.24 3.24
N LEU A 47 12.21 9.02 2.30
CA LEU A 47 11.86 10.42 2.54
C LEU A 47 10.76 10.53 3.60
N PHE A 48 9.71 9.73 3.49
CA PHE A 48 8.62 9.71 4.46
C PHE A 48 9.12 9.35 5.85
N ALA A 49 9.87 8.26 5.98
CA ALA A 49 10.40 7.81 7.27
C ALA A 49 11.31 8.86 7.90
N SER A 50 12.15 9.51 7.10
CA SER A 50 13.04 10.57 7.56
C SER A 50 12.26 11.78 8.12
N ASN A 51 11.15 12.13 7.48
CA ASN A 51 10.34 13.30 7.86
C ASN A 51 9.28 12.98 8.93
N HIS A 52 9.04 11.71 9.25
CA HIS A 52 8.00 11.28 10.17
C HIS A 52 8.56 10.29 11.20
N PRO A 53 9.41 10.76 12.13
CA PRO A 53 10.10 9.87 13.07
C PRO A 53 9.16 9.13 14.03
N ASN A 54 7.92 9.61 14.23
CA ASN A 54 6.94 8.96 15.08
C ASN A 54 6.07 7.92 14.35
N HIS A 55 6.28 7.75 13.05
CA HIS A 55 5.57 6.76 12.24
C HIS A 55 6.47 5.56 11.97
N GLN A 56 5.87 4.39 11.91
CA GLN A 56 6.51 3.19 11.39
C GLN A 56 5.98 2.96 9.98
N LEU A 57 6.84 3.05 8.97
CA LEU A 57 6.47 2.76 7.59
C LEU A 57 6.92 1.35 7.21
N ILE A 58 5.99 0.58 6.67
CA ILE A 58 6.26 -0.73 6.09
C ILE A 58 6.21 -0.57 4.58
N ALA A 59 7.32 -0.84 3.91
CA ALA A 59 7.45 -0.67 2.46
C ALA A 59 7.64 -2.04 1.81
N VAL A 60 6.71 -2.42 0.94
CA VAL A 60 6.69 -3.72 0.26
C VAL A 60 7.07 -3.54 -1.20
N GLU A 61 8.06 -4.31 -1.65
CA GLU A 61 8.49 -4.31 -3.05
C GLU A 61 8.66 -5.74 -3.54
N ARG A 62 8.10 -6.05 -4.71
CA ARG A 62 8.10 -7.39 -5.29
C ARG A 62 9.39 -7.73 -6.01
N THR A 63 10.04 -6.75 -6.65
CA THR A 63 11.22 -6.95 -7.47
C THR A 63 12.47 -6.98 -6.60
N ALA A 64 13.24 -8.06 -6.70
CA ALA A 64 14.43 -8.26 -5.86
C ALA A 64 15.46 -7.13 -5.98
N GLU A 65 15.75 -6.70 -7.22
CA GLU A 65 16.72 -5.63 -7.47
C GLU A 65 16.30 -4.32 -6.80
N LYS A 66 15.04 -3.92 -6.96
CA LYS A 66 14.53 -2.69 -6.36
C LYS A 66 14.48 -2.79 -4.84
N TYR A 67 14.03 -3.94 -4.32
CA TYR A 67 14.03 -4.19 -2.88
C TYR A 67 15.43 -4.04 -2.28
N GLN A 68 16.45 -4.61 -2.92
CA GLN A 68 17.83 -4.51 -2.45
C GLN A 68 18.34 -3.06 -2.44
N ALA A 69 17.96 -2.29 -3.48
CA ALA A 69 18.31 -0.87 -3.53
C ALA A 69 17.63 -0.08 -2.40
N MET A 70 16.36 -0.35 -2.13
CA MET A 70 15.63 0.26 -1.01
C MET A 70 16.26 -0.08 0.32
N GLN A 71 16.60 -1.35 0.52
CA GLN A 71 17.22 -1.82 1.75
C GLN A 71 18.59 -1.16 2.00
N LYS A 72 19.36 -0.99 0.92
CA LYS A 72 20.64 -0.26 0.98
C LYS A 72 20.43 1.20 1.40
N SER A 73 19.48 1.90 0.78
CA SER A 73 19.16 3.29 1.11
C SER A 73 18.70 3.43 2.57
N GLN A 74 17.88 2.51 3.05
CA GLN A 74 17.45 2.48 4.44
C GLN A 74 18.63 2.37 5.41
N ARG A 75 19.56 1.47 5.11
CA ARG A 75 20.74 1.28 5.97
C ARG A 75 21.66 2.51 5.96
N GLU A 76 21.91 3.08 4.78
CA GLU A 76 22.76 4.26 4.64
C GLU A 76 22.19 5.48 5.38
N ALA A 77 20.87 5.62 5.39
CA ALA A 77 20.18 6.70 6.10
C ALA A 77 19.86 6.36 7.55
N GLU A 78 20.18 5.16 8.01
CA GLU A 78 19.95 4.69 9.39
C GLU A 78 18.48 4.88 9.84
N LEU A 79 17.53 4.51 8.97
CA LEU A 79 16.10 4.69 9.24
C LEU A 79 15.53 3.47 9.99
N GLU A 80 15.46 3.58 11.30
CA GLU A 80 14.92 2.52 12.16
C GLU A 80 13.40 2.40 12.08
N ASN A 81 12.72 3.46 11.66
CA ASN A 81 11.27 3.50 11.49
C ASN A 81 10.79 3.11 10.08
N LEU A 82 11.65 2.48 9.30
CA LEU A 82 11.32 1.93 7.99
C LEU A 82 11.60 0.42 7.99
N THR A 83 10.56 -0.36 7.76
CA THR A 83 10.65 -1.81 7.57
C THR A 83 10.50 -2.13 6.09
N THR A 84 11.50 -2.75 5.49
CA THR A 84 11.48 -3.12 4.08
C THR A 84 11.10 -4.60 3.93
N ILE A 85 10.14 -4.89 3.06
CA ILE A 85 9.62 -6.24 2.83
C ILE A 85 9.75 -6.60 1.35
N HIS A 86 10.33 -7.78 1.08
CA HIS A 86 10.41 -8.34 -0.26
C HIS A 86 9.29 -9.36 -0.44
N ALA A 87 8.21 -8.97 -1.10
CA ALA A 87 7.06 -9.84 -1.30
C ALA A 87 6.11 -9.29 -2.36
N ASP A 88 5.22 -10.17 -2.85
CA ASP A 88 3.97 -9.76 -3.46
C ASP A 88 3.08 -9.20 -2.33
N ALA A 89 2.60 -7.97 -2.50
CA ALA A 89 1.89 -7.26 -1.45
C ALA A 89 0.57 -7.94 -1.06
N ILE A 90 -0.17 -8.50 -2.01
CA ILE A 90 -1.51 -9.05 -1.73
C ILE A 90 -1.45 -10.18 -0.70
N PRO A 91 -0.73 -11.29 -0.95
CA PRO A 91 -0.63 -12.34 0.07
C PRO A 91 0.11 -11.88 1.32
N TRP A 92 1.06 -10.96 1.20
CA TRP A 92 1.78 -10.46 2.37
C TRP A 92 0.83 -9.70 3.31
N VAL A 93 0.03 -8.78 2.80
CA VAL A 93 -0.94 -8.01 3.59
C VAL A 93 -1.93 -8.93 4.29
N VAL A 94 -2.42 -9.96 3.57
CA VAL A 94 -3.39 -10.91 4.13
C VAL A 94 -2.82 -11.64 5.35
N HIS A 95 -1.55 -12.02 5.30
CA HIS A 95 -0.94 -12.82 6.38
C HIS A 95 -0.24 -11.99 7.45
N ALA A 96 0.09 -10.73 7.18
CA ALA A 96 0.90 -9.91 8.08
C ALA A 96 0.11 -8.86 8.86
N LEU A 97 -1.00 -8.36 8.32
CA LEU A 97 -1.70 -7.21 8.90
C LEU A 97 -3.02 -7.60 9.55
N TYR A 98 -3.38 -6.87 10.60
CA TYR A 98 -4.63 -7.02 11.33
C TYR A 98 -5.65 -5.95 10.92
N PRO A 99 -6.97 -6.18 11.16
CA PRO A 99 -7.98 -5.15 10.91
C PRO A 99 -7.69 -3.86 11.67
N ALA A 100 -7.96 -2.72 11.00
CA ALA A 100 -7.86 -1.39 11.61
C ALA A 100 -6.47 -1.05 12.16
N GLN A 101 -5.41 -1.60 11.56
CA GLN A 101 -4.04 -1.41 12.03
C GLN A 101 -3.37 -0.16 11.43
N LEU A 102 -3.72 0.21 10.20
CA LEU A 102 -2.97 1.19 9.42
C LEU A 102 -3.59 2.58 9.49
N GLN A 103 -2.74 3.61 9.65
CA GLN A 103 -3.13 5.00 9.54
C GLN A 103 -3.16 5.49 8.09
N GLN A 104 -2.16 5.09 7.29
CA GLN A 104 -2.04 5.52 5.90
C GLN A 104 -1.58 4.35 5.03
N ILE A 105 -2.09 4.31 3.81
CA ILE A 105 -1.64 3.41 2.76
C ILE A 105 -1.25 4.26 1.55
N PHE A 106 -0.08 3.99 0.98
CA PHE A 106 0.43 4.66 -0.22
C PHE A 106 0.47 3.70 -1.40
N LEU A 107 -0.19 4.10 -2.48
CA LEU A 107 -0.17 3.42 -3.78
C LEU A 107 0.36 4.43 -4.79
N LEU A 108 1.69 4.53 -4.91
CA LEU A 108 2.34 5.60 -5.65
C LEU A 108 2.84 5.11 -7.01
N TYR A 109 2.33 5.73 -8.07
CA TYR A 109 2.72 5.47 -9.46
C TYR A 109 2.65 3.99 -9.82
N PRO A 110 1.49 3.32 -9.56
CA PRO A 110 1.34 1.91 -9.89
C PRO A 110 1.40 1.68 -11.39
N ASN A 111 1.72 0.42 -11.77
CA ASN A 111 1.62 0.02 -13.17
C ASN A 111 0.20 0.29 -13.67
N PRO A 112 0.03 1.06 -14.76
CA PRO A 112 -1.32 1.41 -15.24
C PRO A 112 -2.10 0.21 -15.80
N GLU A 113 -1.47 -0.95 -15.98
CA GLU A 113 -2.11 -2.18 -16.49
C GLU A 113 -2.97 -1.90 -17.74
N PRO A 114 -2.35 -1.42 -18.85
CA PRO A 114 -3.11 -0.97 -20.02
C PRO A 114 -3.87 -2.08 -20.71
N HIS A 115 -3.47 -3.33 -20.52
CA HIS A 115 -4.08 -4.50 -21.15
C HIS A 115 -5.04 -5.26 -20.24
N ASN A 116 -5.09 -4.92 -18.94
CA ASN A 116 -5.97 -5.60 -18.00
C ASN A 116 -6.39 -4.66 -16.87
N SER A 117 -7.47 -3.92 -17.11
CA SER A 117 -7.99 -2.95 -16.15
C SER A 117 -8.42 -3.59 -14.82
N THR A 118 -8.72 -4.88 -14.81
CA THR A 118 -9.12 -5.58 -13.58
C THR A 118 -7.97 -5.70 -12.57
N GLN A 119 -6.73 -5.48 -12.99
CA GLN A 119 -5.56 -5.49 -12.12
C GLN A 119 -5.20 -4.10 -11.57
N ARG A 120 -5.95 -3.06 -11.90
CA ARG A 120 -5.79 -1.74 -11.28
C ARG A 120 -6.35 -1.77 -9.87
N TRP A 121 -5.67 -1.10 -8.93
CA TRP A 121 -5.95 -1.23 -7.49
C TRP A 121 -7.41 -1.04 -7.12
N LEU A 122 -8.06 0.02 -7.62
CA LEU A 122 -9.45 0.31 -7.27
C LEU A 122 -10.47 -0.57 -7.99
N ASN A 123 -10.03 -1.37 -8.95
CA ASN A 123 -10.87 -2.33 -9.66
C ASN A 123 -10.77 -3.75 -9.07
N MET A 124 -9.83 -3.98 -8.16
CA MET A 124 -9.63 -5.30 -7.58
C MET A 124 -10.47 -5.52 -6.33
N PRO A 125 -11.01 -6.72 -6.14
CA PRO A 125 -11.66 -7.09 -4.88
C PRO A 125 -10.75 -6.89 -3.65
N PHE A 126 -9.45 -7.01 -3.83
CA PHE A 126 -8.47 -6.78 -2.76
C PHE A 126 -8.53 -5.38 -2.16
N PHE A 127 -9.01 -4.39 -2.90
CA PHE A 127 -9.16 -3.03 -2.37
C PHE A 127 -10.07 -2.98 -1.13
N GLU A 128 -11.14 -3.77 -1.12
CA GLU A 128 -11.99 -3.94 0.07
C GLU A 128 -11.18 -4.43 1.26
N TYR A 129 -10.30 -5.40 1.05
CA TYR A 129 -9.44 -5.91 2.11
C TYR A 129 -8.47 -4.84 2.63
N LEU A 130 -7.89 -4.03 1.74
CA LEU A 130 -7.06 -2.90 2.15
C LEU A 130 -7.82 -1.92 3.02
N LEU A 131 -9.07 -1.59 2.64
CA LEU A 131 -9.92 -0.70 3.45
C LEU A 131 -10.11 -1.26 4.86
N SER A 132 -10.26 -2.57 4.99
CA SER A 132 -10.44 -3.22 6.30
C SER A 132 -9.19 -3.12 7.19
N ARG A 133 -8.03 -2.87 6.60
CA ARG A 133 -6.76 -2.71 7.35
C ARG A 133 -6.54 -1.28 7.83
N LEU A 134 -7.31 -0.31 7.33
CA LEU A 134 -7.25 1.08 7.80
C LEU A 134 -7.96 1.24 9.12
N GLN A 135 -7.35 2.00 10.02
CA GLN A 135 -8.03 2.48 11.23
C GLN A 135 -9.06 3.54 10.88
N VAL A 136 -9.97 3.85 11.80
CA VAL A 136 -10.93 4.94 11.64
C VAL A 136 -10.16 6.25 11.45
N GLY A 137 -10.53 7.01 10.41
CA GLY A 137 -9.82 8.24 10.03
C GLY A 137 -8.55 8.01 9.21
N GLY A 138 -8.20 6.75 8.93
CA GLY A 138 -7.06 6.44 8.08
C GLY A 138 -7.31 6.80 6.62
N THR A 139 -6.23 6.99 5.86
CA THR A 139 -6.30 7.44 4.47
C THR A 139 -5.51 6.53 3.52
N ILE A 140 -5.97 6.47 2.27
CA ILE A 140 -5.22 5.87 1.16
C ILE A 140 -4.87 6.99 0.19
N THR A 141 -3.59 7.09 -0.18
CA THR A 141 -3.12 8.01 -1.20
C THR A 141 -2.76 7.23 -2.45
N LEU A 142 -3.44 7.55 -3.55
CA LEU A 142 -3.11 7.04 -4.88
C LEU A 142 -2.53 8.17 -5.71
N ALA A 143 -1.35 7.99 -6.27
CA ALA A 143 -0.74 8.96 -7.17
C ALA A 143 -0.42 8.31 -8.51
N SER A 144 -0.67 9.03 -9.60
CA SER A 144 -0.34 8.60 -10.95
C SER A 144 -0.10 9.81 -11.84
N ASN A 145 0.81 9.67 -12.79
CA ASN A 145 0.99 10.65 -13.88
C ASN A 145 0.20 10.26 -15.14
N ILE A 146 -0.64 9.24 -15.05
CA ILE A 146 -1.51 8.78 -16.13
C ILE A 146 -2.93 9.30 -15.86
N ALA A 147 -3.36 10.29 -16.65
CA ALA A 147 -4.65 10.97 -16.46
C ALA A 147 -5.83 10.00 -16.47
N GLU A 148 -5.82 9.03 -17.37
CA GLU A 148 -6.88 8.03 -17.50
C GLU A 148 -6.97 7.13 -16.27
N TYR A 149 -5.82 6.80 -15.65
CA TYR A 149 -5.80 6.01 -14.43
C TYR A 149 -6.50 6.76 -13.29
N ILE A 150 -6.20 8.03 -13.13
CA ILE A 150 -6.83 8.87 -12.10
C ILE A 150 -8.32 9.06 -12.36
N ALA A 151 -8.71 9.31 -13.62
CA ALA A 151 -10.12 9.47 -13.98
C ALA A 151 -10.94 8.21 -13.65
N GLU A 152 -10.41 7.04 -13.96
CA GLU A 152 -11.07 5.77 -13.63
C GLU A 152 -11.11 5.55 -12.11
N ALA A 153 -10.04 5.89 -11.40
CA ALA A 153 -10.02 5.76 -9.94
C ALA A 153 -11.10 6.65 -9.30
N VAL A 154 -11.26 7.88 -9.77
CA VAL A 154 -12.32 8.80 -9.30
C VAL A 154 -13.69 8.19 -9.56
N GLU A 155 -13.93 7.67 -10.76
CA GLU A 155 -15.18 7.00 -11.10
C GLU A 155 -15.47 5.83 -10.16
N GLN A 156 -14.48 4.99 -9.88
CA GLN A 156 -14.63 3.87 -8.95
C GLN A 156 -14.95 4.33 -7.54
N LEU A 157 -14.30 5.40 -7.08
CA LEU A 157 -14.57 5.96 -5.76
C LEU A 157 -15.99 6.50 -5.63
N GLU A 158 -16.51 7.11 -6.69
CA GLU A 158 -17.89 7.66 -6.70
C GLU A 158 -18.95 6.59 -6.86
N GLN A 159 -18.74 5.64 -7.77
CA GLN A 159 -19.80 4.71 -8.21
C GLN A 159 -19.80 3.40 -7.45
N VAL A 160 -18.62 2.88 -7.08
CA VAL A 160 -18.47 1.55 -6.50
C VAL A 160 -18.20 1.63 -5.00
N TRP A 161 -17.08 2.25 -4.62
CA TRP A 161 -16.66 2.29 -3.21
C TRP A 161 -17.41 3.31 -2.39
N LYS A 162 -17.89 4.39 -3.02
CA LYS A 162 -18.69 5.45 -2.37
C LYS A 162 -17.98 6.02 -1.15
N LEU A 163 -16.71 6.32 -1.32
CA LEU A 163 -15.85 6.87 -0.28
C LEU A 163 -15.60 8.37 -0.52
N PRO A 164 -15.46 9.16 0.54
CA PRO A 164 -15.03 10.55 0.38
C PRO A 164 -13.58 10.60 -0.13
N PHE A 165 -13.28 11.55 -1.02
CA PHE A 165 -11.95 11.70 -1.57
C PHE A 165 -11.69 13.14 -1.99
N GLU A 166 -10.41 13.48 -2.13
CA GLU A 166 -9.93 14.73 -2.70
C GLU A 166 -8.99 14.42 -3.87
N VAL A 167 -9.04 15.26 -4.89
CA VAL A 167 -8.11 15.17 -6.01
C VAL A 167 -7.20 16.40 -6.00
N GLN A 168 -5.90 16.16 -6.03
CA GLN A 168 -4.89 17.22 -6.08
C GLN A 168 -4.02 17.04 -7.31
N THR A 169 -3.77 18.15 -8.02
CA THR A 169 -2.80 18.17 -9.11
C THR A 169 -1.49 18.74 -8.57
N ILE A 170 -0.43 17.94 -8.69
CA ILE A 170 0.90 18.35 -8.24
C ILE A 170 1.64 18.92 -9.45
N PRO A 171 2.11 20.19 -9.40
CA PRO A 171 2.91 20.75 -10.47
C PRO A 171 4.20 19.95 -10.70
N GLN A 172 4.56 19.79 -11.99
CA GLN A 172 5.84 19.17 -12.36
C GLN A 172 7.00 20.14 -12.17
#